data_0ba876c1010b8f1e5cd6fb596821fcd6
#
_entry.id   0ba876c1010b8f1e5cd6fb596821fcd6
#
_cell.length_a   1.000
_cell.length_b   1.000
_cell.length_c   1.000
_cell.angle_alpha   90.00
_cell.angle_beta   90.00
_cell.angle_gamma   90.00
#
_symmetry.space_group_name_H-M   'P 1'
#
loop_
_entity.id
_entity.type
_entity.pdbx_description
1 polymer ?
#
loop_
_entity_poly.entity_id
_entity_poly.type
_entity_poly.pdbx_seq_one_letter_code
_entity_poly.pdbx_strand_id
1 'polypeptide(L)'
;ISTYASAATIYEVGFNHFLKGPNHPNGQDLIFYQGHASPGMYSRAFLEGRLSEKNLDNFRKELSKEGGLSSYPHPYLMPDFWQFATVSMGLGPLMAIYQARFMRYMIDRGFMKDTGRKVFAFLGDGEMDEPESKGALTLASRENLDNLVFVVNCNLQRLDGPVRGNSKIIQELEAAFRGAGWNVIKNIWGSEWDELFAKDTSGALLNRVEEVVDGDLLKYVVEGGAYMREHFFGKNPELEDLVKDLSDEELEQMKAGGHDPAKMYSAYKEATAHKGSPTVILARTIKGYGMGEAGEGRNICLLYTSDAADDTTGVV
;
A
#
# COMPACT_ATOMS: atom_id res chain seq x y z
N ILE A 1 7.05 10.48 5.27
CA ILE A 1 6.38 11.25 4.20
C ILE A 1 6.34 10.42 2.92
N SER A 2 7.47 9.92 2.42
CA SER A 2 7.54 9.18 1.15
C SER A 2 6.67 7.92 1.10
N THR A 3 6.50 7.22 2.21
CA THR A 3 5.59 6.06 2.31
C THR A 3 4.13 6.48 2.12
N TYR A 4 3.71 7.60 2.73
CA TYR A 4 2.36 8.10 2.49
C TYR A 4 2.19 8.60 1.05
N ALA A 5 3.17 9.32 0.51
CA ALA A 5 3.14 9.80 -0.88
C ALA A 5 2.94 8.62 -1.85
N SER A 6 3.63 7.49 -1.65
CA SER A 6 3.42 6.29 -2.47
C SER A 6 2.02 5.69 -2.31
N ALA A 7 1.40 5.79 -1.15
CA ALA A 7 0.10 5.21 -0.84
C ALA A 7 -1.07 6.23 -0.89
N ALA A 8 -0.82 7.48 -1.27
CA ALA A 8 -1.83 8.54 -1.19
C ALA A 8 -3.11 8.19 -1.97
N THR A 9 -3.02 7.75 -3.21
CA THR A 9 -4.17 7.33 -4.02
C THR A 9 -4.91 6.15 -3.37
N ILE A 10 -4.18 5.20 -2.79
CA ILE A 10 -4.74 4.04 -2.09
C ILE A 10 -5.62 4.52 -0.93
N TYR A 11 -5.10 5.44 -0.09
CA TYR A 11 -5.85 5.98 1.04
C TYR A 11 -7.01 6.86 0.60
N GLU A 12 -6.80 7.76 -0.38
CA GLU A 12 -7.85 8.68 -0.84
C GLU A 12 -9.06 7.94 -1.42
N VAL A 13 -8.84 6.95 -2.26
CA VAL A 13 -9.93 6.11 -2.80
C VAL A 13 -10.61 5.33 -1.68
N GLY A 14 -9.83 4.78 -0.75
CA GLY A 14 -10.35 4.07 0.42
C GLY A 14 -11.27 4.96 1.27
N PHE A 15 -10.76 6.12 1.71
CA PHE A 15 -11.52 7.05 2.57
C PHE A 15 -12.78 7.60 1.91
N ASN A 16 -12.70 7.94 0.63
CA ASN A 16 -13.82 8.60 -0.04
C ASN A 16 -14.95 7.63 -0.45
N HIS A 17 -14.66 6.33 -0.62
CA HIS A 17 -15.63 5.42 -1.23
C HIS A 17 -15.92 4.12 -0.47
N PHE A 18 -15.01 3.64 0.38
CA PHE A 18 -15.11 2.28 0.92
C PHE A 18 -15.01 2.17 2.43
N LEU A 19 -14.13 2.95 3.08
CA LEU A 19 -13.90 2.86 4.51
C LEU A 19 -15.02 3.56 5.31
N LYS A 20 -15.63 2.83 6.22
CA LYS A 20 -16.71 3.34 7.05
C LYS A 20 -16.15 4.03 8.28
N GLY A 21 -16.43 5.33 8.41
CA GLY A 21 -16.02 6.15 9.56
C GLY A 21 -16.89 5.93 10.80
N PRO A 22 -16.57 6.62 11.92
CA PRO A 22 -17.27 6.46 13.21
C PRO A 22 -18.79 6.68 13.16
N ASN A 23 -19.24 7.58 12.32
CA ASN A 23 -20.64 7.95 12.21
C ASN A 23 -21.44 7.14 11.17
N HIS A 24 -20.83 6.10 10.60
CA HIS A 24 -21.52 5.28 9.60
C HIS A 24 -22.65 4.45 10.26
N PRO A 25 -23.87 4.39 9.68
CA PRO A 25 -25.03 3.73 10.30
C PRO A 25 -24.81 2.23 10.53
N ASN A 26 -23.98 1.58 9.74
CA ASN A 26 -23.60 0.16 9.92
C ASN A 26 -22.40 -0.05 10.85
N GLY A 27 -21.94 1.01 11.52
CA GLY A 27 -20.75 0.99 12.36
C GLY A 27 -19.45 1.19 11.60
N GLN A 28 -18.44 1.61 12.33
CA GLN A 28 -17.11 1.92 11.82
C GLN A 28 -16.36 0.64 11.44
N ASP A 29 -15.63 0.67 10.32
CA ASP A 29 -14.65 -0.36 10.00
C ASP A 29 -13.42 -0.26 10.93
N LEU A 30 -12.71 -1.36 11.07
CA LEU A 30 -11.51 -1.46 11.88
C LEU A 30 -10.28 -1.38 10.98
N ILE A 31 -9.39 -0.42 11.25
CA ILE A 31 -8.31 -0.09 10.32
C ILE A 31 -6.96 -0.12 11.02
N PHE A 32 -6.09 -1.01 10.54
CA PHE A 32 -4.68 -1.05 10.86
C PHE A 32 -3.93 -0.24 9.80
N TYR A 33 -3.51 0.96 10.16
CA TYR A 33 -2.75 1.82 9.25
C TYR A 33 -1.30 1.38 9.18
N GLN A 34 -0.67 1.53 8.01
CA GLN A 34 0.78 1.36 7.89
C GLN A 34 1.49 2.39 8.78
N GLY A 35 2.33 1.93 9.70
CA GLY A 35 2.97 2.79 10.69
C GLY A 35 3.76 3.95 10.08
N HIS A 36 4.54 3.66 9.02
CA HIS A 36 5.33 4.67 8.30
C HIS A 36 4.48 5.72 7.54
N ALA A 37 3.19 5.52 7.37
CA ALA A 37 2.29 6.49 6.74
C ALA A 37 1.70 7.52 7.72
N SER A 38 1.96 7.41 9.03
CA SER A 38 1.41 8.29 10.07
C SER A 38 1.53 9.79 9.78
N PRO A 39 2.67 10.32 9.28
CA PRO A 39 2.80 11.75 9.00
C PRO A 39 1.74 12.26 8.00
N GLY A 40 1.43 11.47 6.98
CA GLY A 40 0.41 11.83 6.01
C GLY A 40 -1.00 11.75 6.58
N MET A 41 -1.27 10.81 7.49
CA MET A 41 -2.55 10.75 8.21
C MET A 41 -2.76 12.00 9.07
N TYR A 42 -1.72 12.49 9.73
CA TYR A 42 -1.79 13.73 10.49
C TYR A 42 -2.00 14.94 9.57
N SER A 43 -1.30 15.00 8.44
CA SER A 43 -1.48 16.07 7.45
C SER A 43 -2.91 16.10 6.92
N ARG A 44 -3.48 14.94 6.59
CA ARG A 44 -4.88 14.83 6.19
C ARG A 44 -5.83 15.30 7.28
N ALA A 45 -5.66 14.83 8.50
CA ALA A 45 -6.49 15.21 9.65
C ALA A 45 -6.41 16.72 9.95
N PHE A 46 -5.25 17.34 9.73
CA PHE A 46 -5.10 18.79 9.78
C PHE A 46 -5.96 19.49 8.70
N LEU A 47 -5.89 19.03 7.45
CA LEU A 47 -6.69 19.59 6.36
C LEU A 47 -8.21 19.40 6.59
N GLU A 48 -8.60 18.35 7.30
CA GLU A 48 -9.98 18.09 7.73
C GLU A 48 -10.40 18.91 8.96
N GLY A 49 -9.51 19.73 9.53
CA GLY A 49 -9.77 20.54 10.73
C GLY A 49 -9.82 19.75 12.04
N ARG A 50 -9.35 18.50 12.05
CA ARG A 50 -9.29 17.62 13.23
C ARG A 50 -8.05 17.82 14.08
N LEU A 51 -7.00 18.35 13.50
CA LEU A 51 -5.74 18.71 14.17
C LEU A 51 -5.42 20.17 13.92
N SER A 52 -4.73 20.80 14.86
CA SER A 52 -4.23 22.16 14.74
C SER A 52 -2.79 22.18 14.22
N GLU A 53 -2.31 23.34 13.74
CA GLU A 53 -0.92 23.56 13.37
C GLU A 53 0.02 23.25 14.53
N LYS A 54 -0.35 23.62 15.75
CA LYS A 54 0.40 23.32 16.98
C LYS A 54 0.53 21.82 17.23
N ASN A 55 -0.46 21.01 16.87
CA ASN A 55 -0.34 19.55 16.94
C ASN A 55 0.74 19.06 15.96
N LEU A 56 0.77 19.61 14.73
CA LEU A 56 1.80 19.25 13.74
C LEU A 56 3.21 19.64 14.19
N ASP A 57 3.37 20.82 14.79
CA ASP A 57 4.66 21.27 15.38
C ASP A 57 5.14 20.36 16.51
N ASN A 58 4.23 19.67 17.15
CA ASN A 58 4.50 18.70 18.22
C ASN A 58 4.52 17.23 17.69
N PHE A 59 4.74 17.01 16.42
CA PHE A 59 5.00 15.69 15.89
C PHE A 59 6.26 15.08 16.54
N ARG A 60 6.17 13.84 17.01
CA ARG A 60 7.23 13.14 17.78
C ARG A 60 7.57 13.75 19.13
N LYS A 61 6.72 14.64 19.65
CA LYS A 61 6.82 15.17 21.01
C LYS A 61 5.64 14.63 21.83
N GLU A 62 5.57 13.33 21.94
CA GLU A 62 4.41 12.59 22.48
C GLU A 62 3.97 13.04 23.86
N LEU A 63 4.94 13.46 24.69
CA LEU A 63 4.71 13.91 26.07
C LEU A 63 4.46 15.43 26.20
N SER A 64 4.33 16.13 25.07
CA SER A 64 4.03 17.56 25.10
C SER A 64 2.69 17.81 25.77
N LYS A 65 2.65 18.73 26.75
CA LYS A 65 1.42 19.14 27.44
C LYS A 65 0.45 19.88 26.50
N GLU A 66 0.91 20.29 25.34
CA GLU A 66 0.18 21.06 24.35
C GLU A 66 -0.37 20.21 23.18
N GLY A 67 -0.46 18.88 23.38
CA GLY A 67 -0.98 17.96 22.39
C GLY A 67 0.10 17.47 21.43
N GLY A 68 0.90 16.48 21.87
CA GLY A 68 1.91 15.79 21.04
C GLY A 68 1.27 14.80 20.08
N LEU A 69 1.86 14.64 18.89
CA LEU A 69 1.50 13.59 17.96
C LEU A 69 2.51 12.44 18.05
N SER A 70 2.01 11.23 18.14
CA SER A 70 2.86 10.04 18.23
C SER A 70 3.59 9.76 16.92
N SER A 71 4.82 9.21 17.02
CA SER A 71 5.66 8.86 15.87
C SER A 71 4.97 7.81 14.97
N TYR A 72 4.27 6.88 15.60
CA TYR A 72 3.49 5.80 14.96
C TYR A 72 2.07 5.75 15.53
N PRO A 73 1.12 5.05 14.89
CA PRO A 73 -0.19 4.80 15.46
C PRO A 73 -0.09 4.24 16.88
N HIS A 74 -0.60 4.97 17.86
CA HIS A 74 -0.46 4.64 19.28
C HIS A 74 -1.74 4.98 20.06
N PRO A 75 -2.67 4.02 20.26
CA PRO A 75 -3.97 4.24 20.90
C PRO A 75 -3.90 4.77 22.34
N TYR A 76 -2.86 4.42 23.11
CA TYR A 76 -2.70 4.91 24.47
C TYR A 76 -2.33 6.41 24.54
N LEU A 77 -1.58 6.89 23.55
CA LEU A 77 -1.18 8.30 23.47
C LEU A 77 -2.24 9.15 22.77
N MET A 78 -2.96 8.55 21.81
CA MET A 78 -3.98 9.24 21.01
C MET A 78 -5.22 8.35 20.88
N PRO A 79 -5.99 8.11 21.97
CA PRO A 79 -7.10 7.15 21.99
C PRO A 79 -8.28 7.54 21.09
N ASP A 80 -8.49 8.83 20.86
CA ASP A 80 -9.56 9.32 19.99
C ASP A 80 -9.15 9.40 18.52
N PHE A 81 -7.89 9.08 18.21
CA PHE A 81 -7.35 9.16 16.85
C PHE A 81 -7.01 7.78 16.26
N TRP A 82 -6.30 6.94 17.02
CA TRP A 82 -5.84 5.65 16.56
C TRP A 82 -6.62 4.49 17.16
N GLN A 83 -7.08 3.55 16.32
CA GLN A 83 -7.75 2.34 16.78
C GLN A 83 -6.76 1.26 17.24
N PHE A 84 -5.65 1.13 16.53
CA PHE A 84 -4.65 0.07 16.76
C PHE A 84 -3.24 0.62 16.70
N ALA A 85 -2.34 -0.01 17.47
CA ALA A 85 -0.92 0.26 17.40
C ALA A 85 -0.29 -0.47 16.21
N THR A 86 0.47 0.23 15.39
CA THR A 86 1.22 -0.36 14.26
C THR A 86 2.56 0.33 14.09
N VAL A 87 3.57 -0.44 13.66
CA VAL A 87 4.93 0.07 13.40
C VAL A 87 5.52 -0.43 12.09
N SER A 88 4.73 -1.13 11.25
CA SER A 88 5.19 -1.74 9.98
C SER A 88 6.32 -2.76 10.15
N MET A 89 6.26 -3.57 11.23
CA MET A 89 7.26 -4.58 11.59
C MET A 89 6.62 -5.99 11.72
N GLY A 90 5.54 -6.26 10.99
CA GLY A 90 4.92 -7.58 10.87
C GLY A 90 3.82 -7.92 11.85
N LEU A 91 3.67 -7.20 12.96
CA LEU A 91 2.60 -7.46 13.94
C LEU A 91 1.23 -6.96 13.48
N GLY A 92 1.19 -5.89 12.68
CA GLY A 92 -0.05 -5.33 12.15
C GLY A 92 -0.90 -6.35 11.38
N PRO A 93 -0.36 -7.05 10.38
CA PRO A 93 -1.07 -8.09 9.64
C PRO A 93 -1.57 -9.21 10.54
N LEU A 94 -0.72 -9.71 11.45
CA LEU A 94 -1.09 -10.76 12.41
C LEU A 94 -2.25 -10.32 13.30
N MET A 95 -2.17 -9.14 13.89
CA MET A 95 -3.22 -8.58 14.74
C MET A 95 -4.54 -8.36 13.98
N ALA A 96 -4.47 -7.92 12.72
CA ALA A 96 -5.65 -7.73 11.89
C ALA A 96 -6.38 -9.05 11.60
N ILE A 97 -5.66 -10.15 11.39
CA ILE A 97 -6.23 -11.49 11.25
C ILE A 97 -6.97 -11.89 12.54
N TYR A 98 -6.33 -11.75 13.70
CA TYR A 98 -6.97 -12.09 14.97
C TYR A 98 -8.14 -11.16 15.30
N GLN A 99 -8.07 -9.89 14.93
CA GLN A 99 -9.19 -8.95 15.10
C GLN A 99 -10.39 -9.34 14.23
N ALA A 100 -10.17 -9.70 12.96
CA ALA A 100 -11.22 -10.17 12.07
C ALA A 100 -11.85 -11.47 12.57
N ARG A 101 -11.03 -12.39 13.06
CA ARG A 101 -11.44 -13.64 13.70
C ARG A 101 -12.30 -13.39 14.94
N PHE A 102 -11.83 -12.53 15.84
CA PHE A 102 -12.57 -12.18 17.06
C PHE A 102 -13.93 -11.53 16.73
N MET A 103 -13.95 -10.65 15.74
CA MET A 103 -15.19 -10.03 15.27
C MET A 103 -16.19 -11.07 14.74
N ARG A 104 -15.73 -12.06 13.96
CA ARG A 104 -16.56 -13.19 13.51
C ARG A 104 -17.06 -14.01 14.68
N TYR A 105 -16.19 -14.35 15.64
CA TYR A 105 -16.59 -15.04 16.87
C TYR A 105 -17.70 -14.31 17.62
N MET A 106 -17.60 -12.98 17.78
CA MET A 106 -18.62 -12.18 18.48
C MET A 106 -19.97 -12.20 17.74
N ILE A 107 -19.94 -12.19 16.40
CA ILE A 107 -21.14 -12.30 15.56
C ILE A 107 -21.75 -13.69 15.69
N ASP A 108 -20.98 -14.75 15.53
CA ASP A 108 -21.44 -16.14 15.57
C ASP A 108 -22.00 -16.55 16.93
N ARG A 109 -21.49 -15.92 18.01
CA ARG A 109 -22.00 -16.10 19.39
C ARG A 109 -23.22 -15.20 19.69
N GLY A 110 -23.64 -14.35 18.75
CA GLY A 110 -24.76 -13.42 18.97
C GLY A 110 -24.45 -12.25 19.90
N PHE A 111 -23.19 -12.02 20.26
CA PHE A 111 -22.77 -10.87 21.07
C PHE A 111 -22.69 -9.58 20.26
N MET A 112 -22.55 -9.69 18.95
CA MET A 112 -22.49 -8.56 18.03
C MET A 112 -23.37 -8.85 16.80
N LYS A 113 -24.08 -7.82 16.32
CA LYS A 113 -24.85 -7.92 15.09
C LYS A 113 -23.91 -7.85 13.88
N ASP A 114 -24.13 -8.71 12.89
CA ASP A 114 -23.44 -8.57 11.60
C ASP A 114 -24.02 -7.38 10.82
N THR A 115 -23.22 -6.35 10.66
CA THR A 115 -23.55 -5.12 9.90
C THR A 115 -22.67 -4.96 8.66
N GLY A 116 -21.94 -5.99 8.28
CA GLY A 116 -21.02 -5.97 7.14
C GLY A 116 -19.79 -5.08 7.37
N ARG A 117 -19.39 -4.89 8.62
CA ARG A 117 -18.13 -4.20 8.96
C ARG A 117 -16.94 -5.05 8.54
N LYS A 118 -15.88 -4.39 8.14
CA LYS A 118 -14.64 -5.06 7.74
C LYS A 118 -13.46 -4.64 8.60
N VAL A 119 -12.42 -5.46 8.55
CA VAL A 119 -11.09 -5.15 9.07
C VAL A 119 -10.18 -4.90 7.87
N PHE A 120 -9.57 -3.73 7.80
CA PHE A 120 -8.58 -3.38 6.79
C PHE A 120 -7.20 -3.31 7.43
N ALA A 121 -6.18 -3.83 6.75
CA ALA A 121 -4.79 -3.63 7.11
C ALA A 121 -4.01 -3.08 5.93
N PHE A 122 -3.43 -1.89 6.11
CA PHE A 122 -2.54 -1.25 5.15
C PHE A 122 -1.11 -1.61 5.49
N LEU A 123 -0.42 -2.25 4.56
CA LEU A 123 0.85 -2.92 4.77
C LEU A 123 1.87 -2.47 3.73
N GLY A 124 3.15 -2.59 4.05
CA GLY A 124 4.24 -2.45 3.07
C GLY A 124 4.70 -3.81 2.56
N ASP A 125 5.24 -3.85 1.35
CA ASP A 125 5.84 -5.04 0.76
C ASP A 125 7.05 -5.54 1.58
N GLY A 126 7.90 -4.64 2.07
CA GLY A 126 8.98 -4.97 2.99
C GLY A 126 8.50 -5.52 4.34
N GLU A 127 7.37 -5.02 4.87
CA GLU A 127 6.75 -5.56 6.09
C GLU A 127 6.29 -7.00 5.91
N MET A 128 5.92 -7.39 4.70
CA MET A 128 5.49 -8.76 4.40
C MET A 128 6.64 -9.78 4.41
N ASP A 129 7.90 -9.36 4.52
CA ASP A 129 9.03 -10.27 4.71
C ASP A 129 9.17 -10.75 6.15
N GLU A 130 8.62 -10.00 7.11
CA GLU A 130 8.64 -10.41 8.51
C GLU A 130 7.90 -11.74 8.69
N PRO A 131 8.46 -12.70 9.47
CA PRO A 131 7.83 -13.99 9.71
C PRO A 131 6.41 -13.87 10.28
N GLU A 132 6.18 -12.90 11.15
CA GLU A 132 4.90 -12.61 11.78
C GLU A 132 3.83 -12.24 10.75
N SER A 133 4.20 -11.50 9.70
CA SER A 133 3.28 -11.10 8.63
C SER A 133 2.65 -12.28 7.91
N LYS A 134 3.37 -13.38 7.78
CA LYS A 134 2.94 -14.60 7.09
C LYS A 134 2.40 -15.69 8.02
N GLY A 135 2.62 -15.53 9.33
CA GLY A 135 2.40 -16.59 10.32
C GLY A 135 0.96 -17.09 10.44
N ALA A 136 -0.04 -16.29 10.11
CA ALA A 136 -1.45 -16.63 10.28
C ALA A 136 -2.28 -16.57 8.98
N LEU A 137 -1.65 -16.47 7.81
CA LEU A 137 -2.38 -16.37 6.53
C LEU A 137 -3.33 -17.56 6.30
N THR A 138 -2.86 -18.77 6.56
CA THR A 138 -3.69 -19.99 6.40
C THR A 138 -4.80 -20.09 7.43
N LEU A 139 -4.65 -19.47 8.62
CA LEU A 139 -5.72 -19.39 9.61
C LEU A 139 -6.88 -18.55 9.08
N ALA A 140 -6.59 -17.41 8.49
CA ALA A 140 -7.60 -16.51 7.95
C ALA A 140 -8.48 -17.18 6.88
N SER A 141 -7.88 -17.94 5.97
CA SER A 141 -8.63 -18.64 4.93
C SER A 141 -9.40 -19.86 5.46
N ARG A 142 -8.82 -20.63 6.40
CA ARG A 142 -9.53 -21.77 7.02
C ARG A 142 -10.81 -21.35 7.75
N GLU A 143 -10.81 -20.15 8.33
CA GLU A 143 -11.96 -19.60 9.04
C GLU A 143 -12.84 -18.71 8.15
N ASN A 144 -12.58 -18.69 6.84
CA ASN A 144 -13.34 -17.92 5.85
C ASN A 144 -13.54 -16.45 6.25
N LEU A 145 -12.48 -15.80 6.68
CA LEU A 145 -12.53 -14.42 7.19
C LEU A 145 -12.74 -13.42 6.03
N ASP A 146 -13.89 -13.47 5.38
CA ASP A 146 -14.26 -12.55 4.30
C ASP A 146 -14.54 -11.11 4.76
N ASN A 147 -14.48 -10.87 6.05
CA ASN A 147 -14.48 -9.55 6.67
C ASN A 147 -13.07 -8.93 6.78
N LEU A 148 -12.03 -9.58 6.25
CA LEU A 148 -10.64 -9.12 6.27
C LEU A 148 -10.16 -8.72 4.87
N VAL A 149 -9.58 -7.53 4.76
CA VAL A 149 -8.95 -7.02 3.54
C VAL A 149 -7.56 -6.49 3.87
N PHE A 150 -6.55 -7.06 3.22
CA PHE A 150 -5.20 -6.51 3.22
C PHE A 150 -4.99 -5.63 1.99
N VAL A 151 -4.32 -4.49 2.16
CA VAL A 151 -3.91 -3.61 1.08
C VAL A 151 -2.40 -3.41 1.19
N VAL A 152 -1.66 -4.07 0.32
CA VAL A 152 -0.20 -4.03 0.33
C VAL A 152 0.29 -2.97 -0.65
N ASN A 153 0.96 -1.96 -0.11
CA ASN A 153 1.64 -0.92 -0.86
C ASN A 153 2.99 -1.48 -1.36
N CYS A 154 3.02 -1.94 -2.61
CA CYS A 154 4.18 -2.54 -3.24
C CYS A 154 5.00 -1.46 -3.95
N ASN A 155 5.81 -0.73 -3.19
CA ASN A 155 6.70 0.30 -3.75
C ASN A 155 8.10 -0.23 -4.10
N LEU A 156 8.33 -1.53 -3.93
CA LEU A 156 9.53 -2.28 -4.31
C LEU A 156 10.81 -1.85 -3.57
N GLN A 157 10.70 -1.06 -2.52
CA GLN A 157 11.83 -0.50 -1.77
C GLN A 157 11.72 -0.74 -0.27
N ARG A 158 12.85 -1.12 0.35
CA ARG A 158 13.09 -1.12 1.80
C ARG A 158 13.85 0.13 2.23
N LEU A 159 14.18 0.20 3.53
CA LEU A 159 14.99 1.29 4.08
C LEU A 159 16.40 1.32 3.49
N ASP A 160 16.99 0.17 3.24
CA ASP A 160 18.37 -0.04 2.80
C ASP A 160 18.52 -0.30 1.28
N GLY A 161 17.42 -0.20 0.52
CA GLY A 161 17.46 -0.40 -0.93
C GLY A 161 16.24 -1.13 -1.50
N PRO A 162 16.37 -1.70 -2.70
CA PRO A 162 15.33 -2.53 -3.29
C PRO A 162 15.02 -3.75 -2.41
N VAL A 163 13.73 -4.17 -2.38
CA VAL A 163 13.31 -5.35 -1.61
C VAL A 163 14.14 -6.57 -2.03
N ARG A 164 14.32 -6.77 -3.33
CA ARG A 164 15.30 -7.72 -3.91
C ARG A 164 15.60 -7.28 -5.35
N GLY A 165 16.88 -7.11 -5.69
CA GLY A 165 17.29 -6.61 -7.02
C GLY A 165 16.89 -7.50 -8.19
N ASN A 166 16.91 -8.83 -8.01
CA ASN A 166 16.66 -9.83 -9.06
C ASN A 166 15.40 -10.67 -8.81
N SER A 167 14.44 -10.18 -8.01
CA SER A 167 13.20 -10.89 -7.73
C SER A 167 11.97 -10.09 -8.14
N LYS A 168 10.82 -10.68 -7.90
CA LYS A 168 9.51 -10.15 -8.24
C LYS A 168 8.64 -10.29 -7.00
N ILE A 169 8.77 -9.34 -6.07
CA ILE A 169 8.09 -9.41 -4.76
C ILE A 169 6.58 -9.54 -4.90
N ILE A 170 5.97 -8.89 -5.89
CA ILE A 170 4.51 -8.97 -6.09
C ILE A 170 4.09 -10.39 -6.45
N GLN A 171 4.84 -11.08 -7.33
CA GLN A 171 4.57 -12.46 -7.72
C GLN A 171 4.84 -13.42 -6.56
N GLU A 172 5.88 -13.18 -5.76
CA GLU A 172 6.15 -13.96 -4.55
C GLU A 172 5.01 -13.81 -3.53
N LEU A 173 4.52 -12.60 -3.30
CA LEU A 173 3.38 -12.35 -2.44
C LEU A 173 2.10 -12.97 -2.99
N GLU A 174 1.84 -12.82 -4.29
CA GLU A 174 0.71 -13.48 -4.94
C GLU A 174 0.72 -14.98 -4.70
N ALA A 175 1.87 -15.64 -4.94
CA ALA A 175 2.01 -17.08 -4.72
C ALA A 175 1.77 -17.47 -3.25
N ALA A 176 2.31 -16.71 -2.31
CA ALA A 176 2.12 -16.94 -0.87
C ALA A 176 0.65 -16.80 -0.45
N PHE A 177 -0.04 -15.74 -0.87
CA PHE A 177 -1.44 -15.51 -0.54
C PHE A 177 -2.37 -16.53 -1.22
N ARG A 178 -2.16 -16.82 -2.51
CA ARG A 178 -2.94 -17.84 -3.22
C ARG A 178 -2.73 -19.22 -2.61
N GLY A 179 -1.48 -19.58 -2.29
CA GLY A 179 -1.17 -20.84 -1.61
C GLY A 179 -1.79 -20.96 -0.22
N ALA A 180 -2.01 -19.83 0.45
CA ALA A 180 -2.72 -19.76 1.72
C ALA A 180 -4.26 -19.73 1.57
N GLY A 181 -4.82 -19.70 0.35
CA GLY A 181 -6.26 -19.72 0.11
C GLY A 181 -6.96 -18.36 0.14
N TRP A 182 -6.21 -17.26 -0.08
CA TRP A 182 -6.74 -15.91 -0.17
C TRP A 182 -7.22 -15.58 -1.58
N ASN A 183 -8.22 -14.71 -1.68
CA ASN A 183 -8.53 -13.99 -2.91
C ASN A 183 -7.45 -12.93 -3.13
N VAL A 184 -6.81 -12.93 -4.30
CA VAL A 184 -5.71 -12.01 -4.62
C VAL A 184 -6.07 -11.12 -5.81
N ILE A 185 -6.05 -9.82 -5.58
CA ILE A 185 -6.27 -8.78 -6.59
C ILE A 185 -4.92 -8.09 -6.83
N LYS A 186 -4.42 -8.15 -8.07
CA LYS A 186 -3.20 -7.43 -8.47
C LYS A 186 -3.56 -6.14 -9.19
N ASN A 187 -3.09 -5.03 -8.68
CA ASN A 187 -3.22 -3.72 -9.31
C ASN A 187 -1.84 -3.16 -9.63
N ILE A 188 -1.26 -3.58 -10.76
CA ILE A 188 0.13 -3.36 -11.12
C ILE A 188 0.27 -2.21 -12.13
N TRP A 189 -0.59 -2.19 -13.16
CA TRP A 189 -0.53 -1.29 -14.31
C TRP A 189 -1.69 -0.30 -14.28
N GLY A 190 -1.42 0.97 -14.54
CA GLY A 190 -2.44 2.01 -14.67
C GLY A 190 -3.26 1.86 -15.95
N SER A 191 -4.30 2.68 -16.08
CA SER A 191 -5.23 2.61 -17.23
C SER A 191 -4.56 2.91 -18.56
N GLU A 192 -3.47 3.66 -18.57
CA GLU A 192 -2.68 3.98 -19.76
C GLU A 192 -2.11 2.71 -20.42
N TRP A 193 -1.85 1.67 -19.65
CA TRP A 193 -1.36 0.39 -20.14
C TRP A 193 -2.45 -0.46 -20.83
N ASP A 194 -3.73 -0.23 -20.53
CA ASP A 194 -4.82 -1.05 -21.05
C ASP A 194 -4.90 -1.02 -22.59
N GLU A 195 -4.63 0.14 -23.20
CA GLU A 195 -4.60 0.25 -24.65
C GLU A 195 -3.45 -0.54 -25.29
N LEU A 196 -2.28 -0.55 -24.64
CA LEU A 196 -1.14 -1.33 -25.11
C LEU A 196 -1.41 -2.83 -25.01
N PHE A 197 -1.96 -3.28 -23.86
CA PHE A 197 -2.38 -4.68 -23.71
C PHE A 197 -3.46 -5.08 -24.72
N ALA A 198 -4.41 -4.19 -25.03
CA ALA A 198 -5.44 -4.47 -26.02
C ALA A 198 -4.90 -4.55 -27.46
N LYS A 199 -3.81 -3.83 -27.77
CA LYS A 199 -3.11 -3.87 -29.07
C LYS A 199 -2.14 -5.05 -29.19
N ASP A 200 -1.72 -5.65 -28.07
CA ASP A 200 -0.77 -6.77 -28.04
C ASP A 200 -1.42 -8.09 -28.46
N THR A 201 -1.52 -8.29 -29.77
CA THR A 201 -2.11 -9.53 -30.34
C THR A 201 -1.19 -10.73 -30.33
N SER A 202 0.12 -10.51 -30.19
CA SER A 202 1.16 -11.54 -30.18
C SER A 202 1.49 -12.05 -28.77
N GLY A 203 1.13 -11.30 -27.72
CA GLY A 203 1.53 -11.56 -26.35
C GLY A 203 2.96 -11.10 -26.03
N ALA A 204 3.58 -10.31 -26.91
CA ALA A 204 4.93 -9.81 -26.73
C ALA A 204 5.05 -8.91 -25.48
N LEU A 205 4.06 -8.02 -25.26
CA LEU A 205 4.01 -7.17 -24.09
C LEU A 205 3.77 -7.98 -22.81
N LEU A 206 2.84 -8.95 -22.87
CA LEU A 206 2.58 -9.84 -21.73
C LEU A 206 3.84 -10.61 -21.32
N ASN A 207 4.56 -11.18 -22.27
CA ASN A 207 5.83 -11.87 -22.01
C ASN A 207 6.87 -10.90 -21.42
N ARG A 208 6.95 -9.69 -21.97
CA ARG A 208 7.92 -8.68 -21.52
C ARG A 208 7.69 -8.28 -20.06
N VAL A 209 6.44 -8.01 -19.66
CA VAL A 209 6.13 -7.66 -18.26
C VAL A 209 6.36 -8.83 -17.30
N GLU A 210 6.29 -10.07 -17.79
CA GLU A 210 6.65 -11.24 -17.01
C GLU A 210 8.16 -11.45 -16.85
N GLU A 211 8.98 -10.91 -17.74
CA GLU A 211 10.44 -11.00 -17.64
C GLU A 211 11.03 -9.96 -16.68
N VAL A 212 10.44 -8.77 -16.62
CA VAL A 212 10.97 -7.63 -15.88
C VAL A 212 11.02 -7.92 -14.38
N VAL A 213 12.15 -7.61 -13.76
CA VAL A 213 12.38 -7.73 -12.32
C VAL A 213 12.17 -6.39 -11.61
N ASP A 214 12.04 -6.44 -10.28
CA ASP A 214 11.73 -5.24 -9.47
C ASP A 214 12.79 -4.13 -9.64
N GLY A 215 14.07 -4.51 -9.76
CA GLY A 215 15.15 -3.55 -10.00
C GLY A 215 15.03 -2.81 -11.34
N ASP A 216 14.57 -3.50 -12.39
CA ASP A 216 14.34 -2.86 -13.70
C ASP A 216 13.15 -1.90 -13.62
N LEU A 217 12.07 -2.30 -12.95
CA LEU A 217 10.89 -1.44 -12.78
C LEU A 217 11.23 -0.12 -12.05
N LEU A 218 12.08 -0.19 -11.03
CA LEU A 218 12.57 1.00 -10.34
C LEU A 218 13.44 1.87 -11.25
N LYS A 219 14.29 1.22 -12.05
CA LYS A 219 15.19 1.93 -12.96
C LYS A 219 14.43 2.68 -14.06
N TYR A 220 13.36 2.10 -14.62
CA TYR A 220 12.52 2.80 -15.62
C TYR A 220 11.89 4.07 -15.06
N VAL A 221 11.52 4.08 -13.78
CA VAL A 221 10.98 5.26 -13.12
C VAL A 221 12.04 6.35 -12.95
N VAL A 222 13.27 5.98 -12.59
CA VAL A 222 14.33 6.95 -12.28
C VAL A 222 14.97 7.53 -13.55
N GLU A 223 15.14 6.71 -14.60
CA GLU A 223 15.82 7.09 -15.85
C GLU A 223 14.85 7.68 -16.89
N GLY A 224 13.53 7.54 -16.68
CA GLY A 224 12.49 8.16 -17.51
C GLY A 224 12.13 7.45 -18.80
N GLY A 225 11.27 8.12 -19.60
CA GLY A 225 10.62 7.53 -20.77
C GLY A 225 11.57 7.12 -21.89
N ALA A 226 12.60 7.90 -22.18
CA ALA A 226 13.59 7.55 -23.20
C ALA A 226 14.32 6.24 -22.85
N TYR A 227 14.69 6.08 -21.58
CA TYR A 227 15.31 4.84 -21.11
C TYR A 227 14.34 3.65 -21.19
N MET A 228 13.08 3.88 -20.82
CA MET A 228 12.02 2.87 -20.91
C MET A 228 11.79 2.45 -22.37
N ARG A 229 11.76 3.38 -23.31
CA ARG A 229 11.65 3.08 -24.75
C ARG A 229 12.76 2.15 -25.20
N GLU A 230 14.02 2.47 -24.90
CA GLU A 230 15.17 1.69 -25.35
C GLU A 230 15.26 0.32 -24.64
N HIS A 231 15.08 0.29 -23.32
CA HIS A 231 15.45 -0.88 -22.51
C HIS A 231 14.26 -1.79 -22.15
N PHE A 232 13.01 -1.27 -22.20
CA PHE A 232 11.82 -2.08 -22.02
C PHE A 232 11.22 -2.46 -23.38
N PHE A 233 10.84 -1.49 -24.19
CA PHE A 233 10.18 -1.71 -25.48
C PHE A 233 11.16 -2.09 -26.60
N GLY A 234 12.36 -1.56 -26.61
CA GLY A 234 13.40 -1.84 -27.61
C GLY A 234 14.00 -3.26 -27.57
N LYS A 235 13.48 -4.14 -26.72
CA LYS A 235 13.89 -5.54 -26.68
C LYS A 235 13.30 -6.39 -27.80
N ASN A 236 12.23 -5.93 -28.43
CA ASN A 236 11.51 -6.65 -29.46
C ASN A 236 10.85 -5.64 -30.43
N PRO A 237 11.01 -5.81 -31.76
CA PRO A 237 10.36 -4.91 -32.74
C PRO A 237 8.85 -4.80 -32.58
N GLU A 238 8.16 -5.84 -32.12
CA GLU A 238 6.70 -5.80 -31.88
C GLU A 238 6.36 -4.87 -30.71
N LEU A 239 7.21 -4.78 -29.69
CA LEU A 239 7.05 -3.85 -28.57
C LEU A 239 7.33 -2.41 -29.01
N GLU A 240 8.36 -2.18 -29.84
CA GLU A 240 8.66 -0.88 -30.41
C GLU A 240 7.47 -0.35 -31.23
N ASP A 241 6.82 -1.21 -32.04
CA ASP A 241 5.66 -0.84 -32.83
C ASP A 241 4.45 -0.45 -31.98
N LEU A 242 4.26 -1.07 -30.80
CA LEU A 242 3.19 -0.71 -29.87
C LEU A 242 3.28 0.74 -29.37
N VAL A 243 4.49 1.28 -29.25
CA VAL A 243 4.75 2.60 -28.63
C VAL A 243 5.32 3.61 -29.62
N LYS A 244 5.34 3.32 -30.93
CA LYS A 244 5.94 4.19 -31.96
C LYS A 244 5.32 5.59 -32.03
N ASP A 245 4.03 5.69 -31.72
CA ASP A 245 3.26 6.93 -31.77
C ASP A 245 3.23 7.67 -30.41
N LEU A 246 3.84 7.11 -29.36
CA LEU A 246 3.94 7.74 -28.03
C LEU A 246 5.26 8.50 -27.90
N SER A 247 5.23 9.66 -27.29
CA SER A 247 6.45 10.39 -26.90
C SER A 247 7.12 9.77 -25.67
N ASP A 248 8.35 10.18 -25.36
CA ASP A 248 9.05 9.72 -24.16
C ASP A 248 8.38 10.26 -22.89
N GLU A 249 7.84 11.47 -22.96
CA GLU A 249 7.07 12.07 -21.86
C GLU A 249 5.78 11.30 -21.59
N GLU A 250 5.10 10.82 -22.64
CA GLU A 250 3.90 9.99 -22.47
C GLU A 250 4.23 8.63 -21.86
N LEU A 251 5.35 8.02 -22.24
CA LEU A 251 5.85 6.78 -21.62
C LEU A 251 6.18 6.98 -20.14
N GLU A 252 6.83 8.09 -19.79
CA GLU A 252 7.17 8.43 -18.41
C GLU A 252 5.92 8.64 -17.54
N GLN A 253 4.85 9.17 -18.11
CA GLN A 253 3.59 9.41 -17.41
C GLN A 253 2.71 8.17 -17.24
N MET A 254 3.08 7.02 -17.78
CA MET A 254 2.35 5.77 -17.63
C MET A 254 2.42 5.27 -16.18
N LYS A 255 1.31 5.34 -15.47
CA LYS A 255 1.24 5.11 -14.02
C LYS A 255 1.38 3.65 -13.63
N ALA A 256 1.89 3.44 -12.42
CA ALA A 256 1.67 2.20 -11.69
C ALA A 256 0.20 2.13 -11.21
N GLY A 257 -0.35 0.92 -11.14
CA GLY A 257 -1.77 0.73 -10.84
C GLY A 257 -2.23 1.31 -9.50
N GLY A 258 -1.36 1.30 -8.48
CA GLY A 258 -1.65 1.90 -7.17
C GLY A 258 -1.77 3.42 -7.18
N HIS A 259 -1.34 4.10 -8.26
CA HIS A 259 -1.49 5.54 -8.47
C HIS A 259 -2.68 5.89 -9.37
N ASP A 260 -3.37 4.89 -9.90
CA ASP A 260 -4.56 5.08 -10.73
C ASP A 260 -5.83 4.97 -9.88
N PRO A 261 -6.60 6.06 -9.70
CA PRO A 261 -7.80 6.05 -8.87
C PRO A 261 -8.88 5.09 -9.39
N ALA A 262 -9.04 4.95 -10.71
CA ALA A 262 -10.05 4.06 -11.30
C ALA A 262 -9.72 2.59 -11.06
N LYS A 263 -8.45 2.21 -11.23
CA LYS A 263 -7.95 0.87 -10.92
C LYS A 263 -8.07 0.56 -9.43
N MET A 264 -7.70 1.50 -8.56
CA MET A 264 -7.85 1.33 -7.11
C MET A 264 -9.30 1.23 -6.68
N TYR A 265 -10.19 2.04 -7.26
CA TYR A 265 -11.63 1.92 -6.99
C TYR A 265 -12.15 0.52 -7.35
N SER A 266 -11.81 0.03 -8.54
CA SER A 266 -12.21 -1.30 -9.01
C SER A 266 -11.67 -2.41 -8.09
N ALA A 267 -10.41 -2.30 -7.64
CA ALA A 267 -9.81 -3.24 -6.71
C ALA A 267 -10.52 -3.27 -5.35
N TYR A 268 -10.82 -2.12 -4.78
CA TYR A 268 -11.58 -2.04 -3.52
C TYR A 268 -13.00 -2.56 -3.67
N LYS A 269 -13.68 -2.22 -4.77
CA LYS A 269 -15.03 -2.71 -5.06
C LYS A 269 -15.08 -4.23 -5.08
N GLU A 270 -14.16 -4.86 -5.78
CA GLU A 270 -14.05 -6.32 -5.83
C GLU A 270 -13.69 -6.92 -4.47
N ALA A 271 -12.70 -6.35 -3.78
CA ALA A 271 -12.27 -6.82 -2.46
C ALA A 271 -13.38 -6.75 -1.40
N THR A 272 -14.18 -5.69 -1.42
CA THR A 272 -15.27 -5.52 -0.43
C THR A 272 -16.49 -6.36 -0.75
N ALA A 273 -16.71 -6.71 -2.02
CA ALA A 273 -17.81 -7.57 -2.47
C ALA A 273 -17.51 -9.06 -2.27
N HIS A 274 -16.23 -9.45 -2.27
CA HIS A 274 -15.80 -10.85 -2.18
C HIS A 274 -16.30 -11.52 -0.89
N LYS A 275 -16.67 -12.82 -1.02
CA LYS A 275 -17.18 -13.66 0.07
C LYS A 275 -16.45 -14.99 0.14
N GLY A 276 -16.44 -15.57 1.34
CA GLY A 276 -15.93 -16.92 1.59
C GLY A 276 -14.43 -17.04 1.83
N SER A 277 -13.64 -15.98 1.58
CA SER A 277 -12.22 -15.96 1.95
C SER A 277 -11.73 -14.53 2.18
N PRO A 278 -10.62 -14.33 2.92
CA PRO A 278 -10.00 -13.02 3.04
C PRO A 278 -9.44 -12.56 1.68
N THR A 279 -9.33 -11.24 1.50
CA THR A 279 -8.82 -10.65 0.25
C THR A 279 -7.55 -9.86 0.51
N VAL A 280 -6.60 -9.94 -0.43
CA VAL A 280 -5.45 -9.05 -0.51
C VAL A 280 -5.45 -8.28 -1.83
N ILE A 281 -5.22 -6.96 -1.75
CA ILE A 281 -4.92 -6.11 -2.88
C ILE A 281 -3.41 -5.87 -2.89
N LEU A 282 -2.72 -6.30 -3.94
CA LEU A 282 -1.31 -6.00 -4.18
C LEU A 282 -1.25 -4.81 -5.13
N ALA A 283 -0.96 -3.63 -4.59
CA ALA A 283 -0.97 -2.38 -5.35
C ALA A 283 0.47 -1.92 -5.62
N ARG A 284 0.90 -1.97 -6.89
CA ARG A 284 2.20 -1.42 -7.28
C ARG A 284 2.15 0.10 -7.21
N THR A 285 3.15 0.67 -6.55
CA THR A 285 3.33 2.12 -6.40
C THR A 285 4.78 2.51 -6.63
N ILE A 286 5.05 3.81 -6.56
CA ILE A 286 6.38 4.39 -6.63
C ILE A 286 6.65 5.08 -5.30
N LYS A 287 7.77 4.78 -4.67
CA LYS A 287 8.19 5.44 -3.42
C LYS A 287 8.36 6.93 -3.63
N GLY A 288 7.72 7.74 -2.79
CA GLY A 288 7.80 9.20 -2.92
C GLY A 288 7.09 9.79 -4.13
N TYR A 289 6.11 9.08 -4.71
CA TYR A 289 5.34 9.55 -5.86
C TYR A 289 4.82 10.97 -5.68
N GLY A 290 5.02 11.83 -6.68
CA GLY A 290 4.63 13.23 -6.65
C GLY A 290 5.54 14.15 -5.83
N MET A 291 6.66 13.66 -5.29
CA MET A 291 7.64 14.49 -4.57
C MET A 291 8.73 15.09 -5.49
N GLY A 292 8.61 14.91 -6.79
CA GLY A 292 9.55 15.39 -7.80
C GLY A 292 10.83 14.56 -7.89
N GLU A 293 11.74 14.96 -8.79
CA GLU A 293 12.94 14.20 -9.14
C GLU A 293 13.84 13.83 -7.95
N ALA A 294 13.90 14.67 -6.92
CA ALA A 294 14.73 14.42 -5.75
C ALA A 294 14.17 13.34 -4.82
N GLY A 295 12.85 13.06 -4.87
CA GLY A 295 12.17 12.19 -3.92
C GLY A 295 11.55 10.94 -4.54
N GLU A 296 11.22 10.98 -5.83
CA GLU A 296 10.48 9.93 -6.50
C GLU A 296 11.39 8.79 -6.96
N GLY A 297 11.08 7.57 -6.53
CA GLY A 297 11.85 6.38 -6.89
C GLY A 297 13.28 6.30 -6.34
N ARG A 298 13.75 7.30 -5.63
CA ARG A 298 15.15 7.40 -5.16
C ARG A 298 15.32 7.05 -3.68
N ASN A 299 16.46 6.46 -3.34
CA ASN A 299 16.83 6.10 -1.96
C ASN A 299 17.07 7.33 -1.05
N ILE A 300 17.33 8.50 -1.59
CA ILE A 300 17.57 9.75 -0.83
C ILE A 300 16.42 10.05 0.13
N CYS A 301 15.20 9.78 -0.29
CA CYS A 301 14.02 9.98 0.56
C CYS A 301 13.96 9.02 1.75
N LEU A 302 14.56 7.83 1.62
CA LEU A 302 14.70 6.84 2.69
C LEU A 302 15.76 7.27 3.72
N LEU A 303 16.91 7.79 3.27
CA LEU A 303 17.96 8.29 4.15
C LEU A 303 17.46 9.47 5.00
N TYR A 304 16.68 10.38 4.42
CA TYR A 304 16.10 11.52 5.17
C TYR A 304 15.06 11.07 6.21
N THR A 305 14.36 9.97 5.98
CA THR A 305 13.42 9.41 6.95
C THR A 305 14.09 8.49 7.96
N SER A 306 15.20 7.82 7.62
CA SER A 306 15.98 7.02 8.56
C SER A 306 16.77 7.90 9.52
N ASP A 307 17.46 8.96 9.06
CA ASP A 307 18.12 9.93 9.93
C ASP A 307 17.14 10.59 10.91
N ALA A 308 15.91 10.86 10.46
CA ALA A 308 14.87 11.37 11.36
C ALA A 308 14.32 10.30 12.33
N ALA A 309 14.52 9.00 12.07
CA ALA A 309 14.14 7.90 12.96
C ALA A 309 15.30 7.50 13.91
N ASP A 310 16.55 7.63 13.44
CA ASP A 310 17.75 7.25 14.20
C ASP A 310 18.33 8.39 15.06
N ASP A 311 17.81 9.61 14.93
CA ASP A 311 18.23 10.76 15.76
C ASP A 311 17.71 10.65 17.22
N THR A 312 17.69 9.43 17.75
CA THR A 312 17.56 9.17 19.20
C THR A 312 18.89 9.34 19.96
N THR A 313 20.00 9.67 19.27
CA THR A 313 21.30 9.88 19.89
C THR A 313 21.52 11.31 20.40
N GLY A 314 20.53 12.18 20.30
CA GLY A 314 20.60 13.60 20.71
C GLY A 314 20.01 13.92 22.09
N VAL A 315 19.82 12.93 22.99
CA VAL A 315 19.44 13.21 24.38
C VAL A 315 20.52 12.65 25.31
N VAL A 316 21.49 13.47 25.60
CA VAL A 316 22.30 13.41 26.84
C VAL A 316 21.84 14.56 27.71
#